data_2bb11ae23e7da192c9baa6de44812f64
#
_entry.id   2bb11ae23e7da192c9baa6de44812f64
#
_cell.length_a   1.000
_cell.length_b   1.000
_cell.length_c   1.000
_cell.angle_alpha   90.00
_cell.angle_beta   90.00
_cell.angle_gamma   90.00
#
_symmetry.space_group_name_H-M   'P 1'
#
loop_
_entity.id
_entity.type
_entity.pdbx_description
1 polymer ?
#
loop_
_entity_poly.entity_id
_entity_poly.type
_entity_poly.pdbx_seq_one_letter_code
_entity_poly.pdbx_strand_id
1 'polypeptide(L)'
;RYAQWFQKDFGGVIPAIFTDEPEFNAKRTLTFPEQDSDAILPWTNDLDDTYRAAYGESLLDKLPEVLWELPDGQVSPTRYHFHDHVTERFTQAFADQIGAWCEKHNIMLTGHMMEEPTLRSQTRMLGEAMRAYRGFQLPGIDMLCDWREFTTAKQAQSASHQYGRPGVLSELYGVTNWDFDFRGHKAQGDWQAALGVTVRVPHLSWVSMEGDAKRDYPASISYQSPWYKEYSYVENHFARLNTALTRGKPEVKVGVVHPIESYWLRFGPASQTAGRREEMDERFQNMTRWLLSGLVDFDFICESLLPSQCAQGGAPLQVGKMAYDAVVVPDCETIRATTLERLEAFAAAGGKLIFMGDAPKFVDAAPSDRAKALAEKALRIPYTSFDLLEALADERQIDVRMDNGERAPRLLHQLRRDGDGRWLFLCNSEKPLRPDSPDEWYYTLSVKGRWAPTLYDTITGEIRPFPCHQEPGRTLMSLTWHGHDSLLLYLTPGEAELPAAPEKKLAEVARFRGTFPVTLSEPNVVLLDQAEYA
;
A
#
# COMPACT_ATOMS: atom_id res chain seq x y z
N ARG A 1 -18.16 25.38 13.06
CA ARG A 1 -19.61 25.23 12.86
C ARG A 1 -20.06 23.81 13.20
N TYR A 2 -19.46 22.75 12.66
CA TYR A 2 -19.90 21.36 12.91
C TYR A 2 -19.89 21.01 14.41
N ALA A 3 -18.82 21.33 15.15
CA ALA A 3 -18.76 21.09 16.58
C ALA A 3 -19.87 21.80 17.37
N GLN A 4 -20.33 22.96 16.92
CA GLN A 4 -21.43 23.69 17.61
C GLN A 4 -22.75 22.91 17.58
N TRP A 5 -22.98 22.11 16.54
CA TRP A 5 -24.24 21.41 16.33
C TRP A 5 -24.18 19.93 16.64
N PHE A 6 -23.03 19.29 16.38
CA PHE A 6 -22.91 17.83 16.31
C PHE A 6 -21.84 17.25 17.24
N GLN A 7 -21.16 18.05 18.07
CA GLN A 7 -20.07 17.56 18.93
C GLN A 7 -20.47 16.36 19.80
N LYS A 8 -21.71 16.27 20.23
CA LYS A 8 -22.24 15.13 21.02
C LYS A 8 -22.29 13.81 20.24
N ASP A 9 -22.28 13.89 18.90
CA ASP A 9 -22.38 12.75 17.99
C ASP A 9 -20.98 12.31 17.48
N PHE A 10 -19.93 13.08 17.79
CA PHE A 10 -18.56 12.80 17.40
C PHE A 10 -18.02 11.56 18.11
N GLY A 11 -17.29 10.72 17.36
CA GLY A 11 -16.77 9.44 17.82
C GLY A 11 -17.84 8.33 17.96
N GLY A 12 -19.09 8.67 17.63
CA GLY A 12 -20.22 7.76 17.62
C GLY A 12 -20.87 7.71 16.23
N VAL A 13 -22.02 8.40 16.09
CA VAL A 13 -22.76 8.46 14.81
C VAL A 13 -21.97 9.17 13.72
N ILE A 14 -21.13 10.13 14.11
CA ILE A 14 -20.18 10.81 13.21
C ILE A 14 -18.76 10.37 13.61
N PRO A 15 -18.22 9.29 13.00
CA PRO A 15 -16.95 8.71 13.43
C PRO A 15 -15.74 9.48 12.91
N ALA A 16 -15.83 10.14 11.76
CA ALA A 16 -14.70 10.75 11.08
C ALA A 16 -15.08 11.99 10.25
N ILE A 17 -14.08 12.81 9.96
CA ILE A 17 -14.10 13.82 8.90
C ILE A 17 -13.19 13.32 7.78
N PHE A 18 -13.72 13.29 6.56
CA PHE A 18 -13.03 12.85 5.36
C PHE A 18 -12.42 14.06 4.63
N THR A 19 -11.20 13.93 4.15
CA THR A 19 -10.51 14.87 3.28
C THR A 19 -10.13 14.22 1.97
N ASP A 20 -10.28 14.96 0.89
CA ASP A 20 -10.11 14.55 -0.49
C ASP A 20 -8.93 15.30 -1.09
N GLU A 21 -7.86 14.57 -1.42
CA GLU A 21 -6.69 14.97 -2.20
C GLU A 21 -6.03 16.33 -1.83
N PRO A 22 -5.70 16.63 -0.56
CA PRO A 22 -4.97 17.85 -0.25
C PRO A 22 -3.58 17.85 -0.88
N GLU A 23 -3.21 18.99 -1.47
CA GLU A 23 -1.94 19.20 -2.15
C GLU A 23 -1.42 20.63 -1.95
N PHE A 24 -0.14 20.88 -2.25
CA PHE A 24 0.45 22.23 -2.25
C PHE A 24 0.63 22.84 -3.65
N ASN A 25 -0.09 22.36 -4.66
CA ASN A 25 0.10 22.65 -6.08
C ASN A 25 1.36 22.01 -6.69
N ALA A 26 1.28 21.63 -7.96
CA ALA A 26 2.31 20.84 -8.64
C ALA A 26 3.63 21.61 -8.79
N LYS A 27 4.70 21.16 -8.14
CA LYS A 27 6.06 21.63 -8.44
C LYS A 27 6.45 21.24 -9.86
N ARG A 28 7.10 22.15 -10.58
CA ARG A 28 7.58 21.89 -11.93
C ARG A 28 9.08 22.23 -12.02
N THR A 29 9.84 21.29 -12.56
CA THR A 29 11.23 21.53 -12.93
C THR A 29 11.31 22.12 -14.33
N LEU A 30 12.44 22.75 -14.66
CA LEU A 30 12.75 23.11 -16.04
C LEU A 30 12.88 21.85 -16.91
N THR A 31 12.57 21.96 -18.21
CA THR A 31 12.82 20.88 -19.17
C THR A 31 14.31 20.78 -19.48
N PHE A 32 14.96 21.91 -19.68
CA PHE A 32 16.42 22.05 -19.88
C PHE A 32 16.92 23.35 -19.19
N PRO A 33 18.20 23.46 -18.85
CA PRO A 33 18.72 24.55 -18.02
C PRO A 33 18.52 25.96 -18.58
N GLU A 34 18.53 26.10 -19.91
CA GLU A 34 18.40 27.38 -20.61
C GLU A 34 16.94 27.72 -20.96
N GLN A 35 15.98 26.94 -20.47
CA GLN A 35 14.56 27.15 -20.74
C GLN A 35 14.08 28.49 -20.19
N ASP A 36 13.55 29.35 -21.06
CA ASP A 36 12.89 30.62 -20.69
C ASP A 36 11.40 30.38 -20.40
N SER A 37 11.12 29.89 -19.19
CA SER A 37 9.77 29.65 -18.71
C SER A 37 9.71 29.70 -17.19
N ASP A 38 8.50 29.88 -16.65
CA ASP A 38 8.27 29.87 -15.21
C ASP A 38 8.59 28.52 -14.56
N ALA A 39 9.33 28.54 -13.47
CA ALA A 39 9.41 27.46 -12.53
C ALA A 39 8.30 27.61 -11.47
N ILE A 40 7.64 26.51 -11.11
CA ILE A 40 6.54 26.53 -10.12
C ILE A 40 7.01 25.83 -8.85
N LEU A 41 7.04 26.58 -7.76
CA LEU A 41 7.40 26.10 -6.43
C LEU A 41 6.30 26.48 -5.43
N PRO A 42 6.00 25.63 -4.44
CA PRO A 42 5.16 26.02 -3.30
C PRO A 42 5.81 27.18 -2.54
N TRP A 43 5.01 28.16 -2.15
CA TRP A 43 5.52 29.33 -1.45
C TRP A 43 4.51 29.86 -0.43
N THR A 44 5.02 30.29 0.73
CA THR A 44 4.27 31.06 1.73
C THR A 44 5.05 32.30 2.12
N ASN A 45 4.37 33.33 2.64
CA ASN A 45 5.01 34.63 2.96
C ASN A 45 6.17 34.51 3.95
N ASP A 46 6.16 33.51 4.82
CA ASP A 46 7.15 33.26 5.87
C ASP A 46 8.14 32.13 5.50
N LEU A 47 8.14 31.64 4.25
CA LEU A 47 8.92 30.46 3.88
C LEU A 47 10.43 30.68 4.04
N ASP A 48 10.99 31.79 3.60
CA ASP A 48 12.42 32.10 3.76
C ASP A 48 12.81 32.26 5.22
N ASP A 49 11.97 32.91 6.04
CA ASP A 49 12.22 33.08 7.47
C ASP A 49 12.25 31.75 8.21
N THR A 50 11.27 30.87 7.92
CA THR A 50 11.20 29.54 8.54
C THR A 50 12.29 28.60 8.03
N TYR A 51 12.68 28.72 6.75
CA TYR A 51 13.80 27.98 6.19
C TYR A 51 15.12 28.42 6.84
N ARG A 52 15.35 29.73 6.96
CA ARG A 52 16.53 30.28 7.63
C ARG A 52 16.62 29.85 9.10
N ALA A 53 15.50 29.80 9.79
CA ALA A 53 15.46 29.30 11.17
C ALA A 53 15.82 27.81 11.28
N ALA A 54 15.45 27.01 10.28
CA ALA A 54 15.71 25.57 10.26
C ALA A 54 17.15 25.21 9.82
N TYR A 55 17.68 25.92 8.81
CA TYR A 55 18.93 25.52 8.12
C TYR A 55 20.05 26.56 8.20
N GLY A 56 19.81 27.74 8.78
CA GLY A 56 20.83 28.77 9.03
C GLY A 56 21.20 29.64 7.81
N GLU A 57 20.52 29.49 6.67
CA GLU A 57 20.76 30.23 5.44
C GLU A 57 19.45 30.70 4.78
N SER A 58 19.54 31.71 3.91
CA SER A 58 18.39 32.21 3.16
C SER A 58 18.10 31.29 1.97
N LEU A 59 16.86 30.84 1.83
CA LEU A 59 16.41 30.11 0.65
C LEU A 59 16.46 31.00 -0.61
N LEU A 60 16.12 32.29 -0.49
CA LEU A 60 16.12 33.22 -1.62
C LEU A 60 17.52 33.40 -2.23
N ASP A 61 18.57 33.45 -1.39
CA ASP A 61 19.95 33.55 -1.85
C ASP A 61 20.44 32.28 -2.56
N LYS A 62 19.81 31.13 -2.23
CA LYS A 62 20.16 29.81 -2.72
C LYS A 62 19.15 29.19 -3.71
N LEU A 63 18.10 29.93 -4.05
CA LEU A 63 17.01 29.43 -4.90
C LEU A 63 17.49 28.84 -6.25
N PRO A 64 18.53 29.35 -6.91
CA PRO A 64 19.08 28.73 -8.11
C PRO A 64 19.52 27.26 -7.89
N GLU A 65 20.02 26.92 -6.73
CA GLU A 65 20.44 25.54 -6.41
C GLU A 65 19.26 24.55 -6.32
N VAL A 66 18.06 25.03 -6.07
CA VAL A 66 16.84 24.21 -6.11
C VAL A 66 16.47 23.85 -7.54
N LEU A 67 16.69 24.75 -8.50
CA LEU A 67 16.20 24.67 -9.87
C LEU A 67 17.21 24.07 -10.87
N TRP A 68 18.51 24.37 -10.71
CA TRP A 68 19.59 23.95 -11.61
C TRP A 68 20.50 22.91 -10.96
N GLU A 69 21.13 22.07 -11.78
CA GLU A 69 22.20 21.18 -11.32
C GLU A 69 23.46 21.99 -10.99
N LEU A 70 24.16 21.56 -9.95
CA LEU A 70 25.47 22.12 -9.63
C LEU A 70 26.55 21.55 -10.57
N PRO A 71 27.66 22.29 -10.78
CA PRO A 71 28.79 21.80 -11.59
C PRO A 71 29.32 20.45 -11.10
N ASP A 72 29.96 19.71 -12.01
CA ASP A 72 30.69 18.46 -11.71
C ASP A 72 29.85 17.37 -11.02
N GLY A 73 28.52 17.40 -11.20
CA GLY A 73 27.59 16.39 -10.65
C GLY A 73 27.42 16.47 -9.13
N GLN A 74 27.80 17.57 -8.52
CA GLN A 74 27.55 17.82 -7.10
C GLN A 74 26.04 17.87 -6.83
N VAL A 75 25.63 17.36 -5.67
CA VAL A 75 24.24 17.48 -5.20
C VAL A 75 24.08 18.76 -4.39
N SER A 76 22.92 19.39 -4.45
CA SER A 76 22.61 20.57 -3.67
C SER A 76 21.96 20.20 -2.33
N PRO A 77 22.60 20.45 -1.19
CA PRO A 77 21.94 20.34 0.12
C PRO A 77 20.73 21.27 0.22
N THR A 78 20.79 22.46 -0.41
CA THR A 78 19.67 23.39 -0.43
C THR A 78 18.43 22.81 -1.10
N ARG A 79 18.59 22.06 -2.21
CA ARG A 79 17.48 21.37 -2.88
C ARG A 79 16.86 20.34 -1.95
N TYR A 80 17.66 19.51 -1.29
CA TYR A 80 17.21 18.54 -0.31
C TYR A 80 16.44 19.21 0.84
N HIS A 81 17.03 20.24 1.46
CA HIS A 81 16.41 21.01 2.54
C HIS A 81 15.10 21.70 2.11
N PHE A 82 15.05 22.22 0.88
CA PHE A 82 13.84 22.82 0.34
C PHE A 82 12.67 21.82 0.29
N HIS A 83 12.92 20.63 -0.26
CA HIS A 83 11.88 19.60 -0.34
C HIS A 83 11.46 19.12 1.05
N ASP A 84 12.40 18.89 1.95
CA ASP A 84 12.14 18.53 3.33
C ASP A 84 11.31 19.60 4.06
N HIS A 85 11.71 20.86 3.94
CA HIS A 85 11.05 21.98 4.60
C HIS A 85 9.62 22.21 4.11
N VAL A 86 9.42 22.23 2.79
CA VAL A 86 8.08 22.40 2.20
C VAL A 86 7.16 21.23 2.60
N THR A 87 7.66 20.01 2.60
CA THR A 87 6.91 18.82 3.02
C THR A 87 6.50 18.94 4.49
N GLU A 88 7.42 19.33 5.37
CA GLU A 88 7.14 19.50 6.80
C GLU A 88 6.13 20.62 7.05
N ARG A 89 6.29 21.77 6.39
CA ARG A 89 5.37 22.91 6.48
C ARG A 89 3.96 22.55 6.03
N PHE A 90 3.83 21.81 4.92
CA PHE A 90 2.55 21.33 4.42
C PHE A 90 1.89 20.37 5.41
N THR A 91 2.66 19.40 5.91
CA THR A 91 2.16 18.42 6.90
C THR A 91 1.66 19.12 8.16
N GLN A 92 2.43 20.08 8.70
CA GLN A 92 2.04 20.85 9.88
C GLN A 92 0.79 21.69 9.65
N ALA A 93 0.72 22.37 8.51
CA ALA A 93 -0.37 23.30 8.20
C ALA A 93 -1.69 22.59 7.92
N PHE A 94 -1.65 21.37 7.39
CA PHE A 94 -2.84 20.61 7.04
C PHE A 94 -3.06 19.41 7.97
N ALA A 95 -2.25 18.35 7.83
CA ALA A 95 -2.49 17.07 8.47
C ALA A 95 -2.41 17.14 10.02
N ASP A 96 -1.35 17.76 10.54
CA ASP A 96 -1.18 17.89 11.99
C ASP A 96 -2.23 18.80 12.61
N GLN A 97 -2.51 19.95 11.97
CA GLN A 97 -3.48 20.91 12.47
C GLN A 97 -4.89 20.31 12.55
N ILE A 98 -5.34 19.67 11.47
CA ILE A 98 -6.67 19.08 11.42
C ILE A 98 -6.72 17.83 12.31
N GLY A 99 -5.70 16.98 12.25
CA GLY A 99 -5.60 15.77 13.06
C GLY A 99 -5.66 16.06 14.57
N ALA A 100 -4.90 17.07 15.04
CA ALA A 100 -4.93 17.51 16.43
C ALA A 100 -6.30 18.07 16.84
N TRP A 101 -6.96 18.82 15.94
CA TRP A 101 -8.31 19.28 16.19
C TRP A 101 -9.30 18.13 16.29
N CYS A 102 -9.20 17.13 15.38
CA CYS A 102 -10.03 15.95 15.38
C CYS A 102 -9.85 15.13 16.67
N GLU A 103 -8.62 14.88 17.07
CA GLU A 103 -8.31 14.16 18.32
C GLU A 103 -8.89 14.86 19.53
N LYS A 104 -8.73 16.19 19.63
CA LYS A 104 -9.29 17.01 20.70
C LYS A 104 -10.82 16.91 20.80
N HIS A 105 -11.49 16.68 19.68
CA HIS A 105 -12.94 16.62 19.58
C HIS A 105 -13.52 15.20 19.52
N ASN A 106 -12.69 14.17 19.75
CA ASN A 106 -13.08 12.75 19.69
C ASN A 106 -13.73 12.35 18.36
N ILE A 107 -13.15 12.80 17.26
CA ILE A 107 -13.52 12.42 15.89
C ILE A 107 -12.24 12.07 15.14
N MET A 108 -12.28 11.17 14.17
CA MET A 108 -11.11 10.82 13.37
C MET A 108 -10.94 11.77 12.18
N LEU A 109 -9.69 12.11 11.84
CA LEU A 109 -9.33 12.58 10.52
C LEU A 109 -9.06 11.35 9.65
N THR A 110 -9.71 11.29 8.49
CA THR A 110 -9.52 10.25 7.47
C THR A 110 -9.56 10.87 6.07
N GLY A 111 -9.36 10.05 5.05
CA GLY A 111 -9.25 10.45 3.65
C GLY A 111 -7.86 10.17 3.11
N HIS A 112 -7.56 10.67 1.92
CA HIS A 112 -6.35 10.37 1.17
C HIS A 112 -5.64 11.65 0.73
N MET A 113 -4.38 11.50 0.34
CA MET A 113 -3.55 12.59 -0.17
C MET A 113 -3.58 12.58 -1.70
N MET A 114 -3.06 13.61 -2.35
CA MET A 114 -2.93 13.66 -3.81
C MET A 114 -1.65 12.93 -4.25
N GLU A 115 -1.79 12.03 -5.25
CA GLU A 115 -0.62 11.53 -5.99
C GLU A 115 0.44 10.77 -5.17
N GLU A 116 0.04 9.77 -4.39
CA GLU A 116 0.96 8.96 -3.57
C GLU A 116 1.76 7.87 -4.30
N PRO A 117 1.42 7.41 -5.56
CA PRO A 117 1.95 6.14 -6.06
C PRO A 117 3.42 6.14 -6.43
N THR A 118 4.01 7.29 -6.81
CA THR A 118 5.41 7.36 -7.25
C THR A 118 6.22 8.39 -6.44
N LEU A 119 7.55 8.23 -6.41
CA LEU A 119 8.43 9.24 -5.80
C LEU A 119 8.32 10.59 -6.52
N ARG A 120 8.10 10.54 -7.84
CA ARG A 120 7.88 11.72 -8.68
C ARG A 120 6.59 12.45 -8.31
N SER A 121 5.48 11.73 -8.28
CA SER A 121 4.18 12.34 -8.03
C SER A 121 4.09 12.91 -6.62
N GLN A 122 4.55 12.18 -5.61
CA GLN A 122 4.64 12.69 -4.24
C GLN A 122 5.51 13.95 -4.15
N THR A 123 6.72 13.93 -4.70
CA THR A 123 7.62 15.09 -4.68
C THR A 123 6.96 16.31 -5.30
N ARG A 124 6.16 16.13 -6.36
CA ARG A 124 5.46 17.23 -7.04
C ARG A 124 4.29 17.79 -6.26
N MET A 125 3.49 16.95 -5.61
CA MET A 125 2.16 17.34 -5.14
C MET A 125 2.07 17.51 -3.62
N LEU A 126 2.80 16.71 -2.84
CA LEU A 126 2.66 16.67 -1.38
C LEU A 126 3.99 16.52 -0.61
N GLY A 127 5.07 16.19 -1.30
CA GLY A 127 6.39 15.95 -0.72
C GLY A 127 6.59 14.49 -0.31
N GLU A 128 5.91 14.01 0.71
CA GLU A 128 6.01 12.64 1.23
C GLU A 128 4.69 12.21 1.89
N ALA A 129 4.05 11.16 1.34
CA ALA A 129 2.74 10.69 1.79
C ALA A 129 2.76 10.19 3.25
N MET A 130 3.76 9.39 3.62
CA MET A 130 3.84 8.81 4.97
C MET A 130 3.98 9.88 6.05
N ARG A 131 4.65 10.99 5.76
CA ARG A 131 4.79 12.11 6.70
C ARG A 131 3.44 12.75 7.02
N ALA A 132 2.59 12.92 6.01
CA ALA A 132 1.24 13.46 6.19
C ALA A 132 0.37 12.53 7.04
N TYR A 133 0.47 11.21 6.86
CA TYR A 133 -0.32 10.23 7.60
C TYR A 133 -0.09 10.20 9.11
N ARG A 134 0.99 10.84 9.62
CA ARG A 134 1.17 10.98 11.08
C ARG A 134 0.00 11.72 11.75
N GLY A 135 -0.62 12.66 11.05
CA GLY A 135 -1.78 13.43 11.53
C GLY A 135 -3.12 12.71 11.41
N PHE A 136 -3.21 11.61 10.64
CA PHE A 136 -4.46 10.89 10.40
C PHE A 136 -4.71 9.83 11.47
N GLN A 137 -5.92 9.80 12.04
CA GLN A 137 -6.33 8.71 12.92
C GLN A 137 -6.74 7.47 12.15
N LEU A 138 -7.13 7.64 10.88
CA LEU A 138 -7.40 6.57 9.94
C LEU A 138 -6.82 6.98 8.57
N PRO A 139 -5.56 6.62 8.26
CA PRO A 139 -4.97 6.88 6.94
C PRO A 139 -5.82 6.31 5.83
N GLY A 140 -5.89 6.98 4.69
CA GLY A 140 -6.68 6.53 3.55
C GLY A 140 -5.92 6.58 2.23
N ILE A 141 -6.51 5.97 1.22
CA ILE A 141 -6.06 5.95 -0.17
C ILE A 141 -7.25 6.16 -1.11
N ASP A 142 -7.00 6.61 -2.33
CA ASP A 142 -7.93 6.57 -3.43
C ASP A 142 -7.48 5.58 -4.49
N MET A 143 -8.43 4.86 -5.09
CA MET A 143 -8.13 3.80 -6.05
C MET A 143 -9.04 3.88 -7.27
N LEU A 144 -8.61 4.65 -8.24
CA LEU A 144 -9.35 4.87 -9.50
C LEU A 144 -9.07 3.78 -10.54
N CYS A 145 -9.98 3.65 -11.50
CA CYS A 145 -9.82 2.82 -12.70
C CYS A 145 -9.49 1.34 -12.46
N ASP A 146 -9.70 0.81 -11.26
CA ASP A 146 -9.27 -0.53 -10.86
C ASP A 146 -7.76 -0.77 -11.11
N TRP A 147 -6.93 0.25 -10.89
CA TRP A 147 -5.48 0.13 -10.93
C TRP A 147 -4.93 -0.59 -9.71
N ARG A 148 -3.68 -1.02 -9.80
CA ARG A 148 -2.97 -1.75 -8.73
C ARG A 148 -1.82 -0.90 -8.21
N GLU A 149 -2.15 0.12 -7.42
CA GLU A 149 -1.17 1.03 -6.80
C GLU A 149 -0.69 0.49 -5.46
N PHE A 150 0.12 -0.56 -5.51
CA PHE A 150 0.61 -1.23 -4.31
C PHE A 150 1.44 -0.31 -3.41
N THR A 151 2.19 0.62 -3.98
CA THR A 151 2.99 1.59 -3.23
C THR A 151 2.11 2.53 -2.42
N THR A 152 1.02 3.05 -2.99
CA THR A 152 0.01 3.86 -2.31
C THR A 152 -0.54 3.13 -1.09
N ALA A 153 -1.04 1.90 -1.30
CA ALA A 153 -1.61 1.09 -0.23
C ALA A 153 -0.58 0.73 0.85
N LYS A 154 0.65 0.35 0.47
CA LYS A 154 1.71 -0.02 1.43
C LYS A 154 2.19 1.14 2.28
N GLN A 155 2.24 2.36 1.76
CA GLN A 155 2.58 3.56 2.54
C GLN A 155 1.52 3.84 3.62
N ALA A 156 0.24 3.83 3.26
CA ALA A 156 -0.86 4.03 4.21
C ALA A 156 -0.92 2.89 5.25
N GLN A 157 -0.74 1.64 4.81
CA GLN A 157 -0.67 0.46 5.70
C GLN A 157 0.49 0.58 6.69
N SER A 158 1.69 0.94 6.22
CA SER A 158 2.88 1.09 7.07
C SER A 158 2.67 2.15 8.14
N ALA A 159 2.11 3.29 7.77
CA ALA A 159 1.74 4.34 8.73
C ALA A 159 0.70 3.85 9.73
N SER A 160 -0.35 3.15 9.26
CA SER A 160 -1.38 2.56 10.13
C SER A 160 -0.77 1.57 11.14
N HIS A 161 0.12 0.69 10.71
CA HIS A 161 0.81 -0.28 11.56
C HIS A 161 1.68 0.42 12.61
N GLN A 162 2.55 1.33 12.18
CA GLN A 162 3.53 2.00 13.07
C GLN A 162 2.86 2.90 14.10
N TYR A 163 1.79 3.60 13.74
CA TYR A 163 1.01 4.41 14.69
C TYR A 163 -0.05 3.61 15.47
N GLY A 164 -0.27 2.33 15.13
CA GLY A 164 -1.28 1.48 15.77
C GLY A 164 -2.70 1.96 15.48
N ARG A 165 -2.94 2.42 14.26
CA ARG A 165 -4.25 2.85 13.78
C ARG A 165 -5.16 1.66 13.49
N PRO A 166 -6.50 1.83 13.45
CA PRO A 166 -7.44 0.71 13.30
C PRO A 166 -7.42 0.04 11.91
N GLY A 167 -6.79 0.66 10.92
CA GLY A 167 -6.71 0.17 9.55
C GLY A 167 -6.46 1.28 8.56
N VAL A 168 -6.82 1.04 7.31
CA VAL A 168 -6.75 1.99 6.20
C VAL A 168 -8.14 2.15 5.59
N LEU A 169 -8.53 3.39 5.27
CA LEU A 169 -9.70 3.68 4.46
C LEU A 169 -9.33 3.64 2.98
N SER A 170 -10.23 3.23 2.11
CA SER A 170 -10.09 3.43 0.67
C SER A 170 -11.36 4.03 0.09
N GLU A 171 -11.20 5.11 -0.66
CA GLU A 171 -12.14 5.50 -1.69
C GLU A 171 -11.87 4.60 -2.91
N LEU A 172 -12.89 3.91 -3.41
CA LEU A 172 -12.65 2.87 -4.41
C LEU A 172 -13.82 2.73 -5.37
N TYR A 173 -13.59 2.09 -6.52
CA TYR A 173 -14.51 1.81 -7.62
C TYR A 173 -14.74 2.98 -8.58
N GLY A 174 -14.28 4.20 -8.27
CA GLY A 174 -14.38 5.34 -9.18
C GLY A 174 -13.72 5.07 -10.54
N VAL A 175 -14.34 5.57 -11.61
CA VAL A 175 -13.84 5.45 -13.01
C VAL A 175 -13.65 3.99 -13.49
N THR A 176 -14.36 3.05 -12.90
CA THR A 176 -14.30 1.63 -13.29
C THR A 176 -15.31 1.27 -14.38
N ASN A 177 -16.18 2.20 -14.76
CA ASN A 177 -17.20 2.09 -15.78
C ASN A 177 -18.50 1.39 -15.32
N TRP A 178 -19.57 1.53 -16.14
CA TRP A 178 -20.91 1.05 -15.83
C TRP A 178 -21.07 -0.47 -15.86
N ASP A 179 -20.16 -1.17 -16.54
CA ASP A 179 -20.11 -2.63 -16.64
C ASP A 179 -19.29 -3.33 -15.53
N PHE A 180 -18.82 -2.56 -14.53
CA PHE A 180 -18.04 -3.09 -13.42
C PHE A 180 -18.91 -3.96 -12.50
N ASP A 181 -18.80 -5.26 -12.66
CA ASP A 181 -19.64 -6.27 -12.01
C ASP A 181 -19.14 -6.66 -10.59
N PHE A 182 -19.81 -7.63 -9.95
CA PHE A 182 -19.44 -8.08 -8.60
C PHE A 182 -18.05 -8.72 -8.52
N ARG A 183 -17.56 -9.34 -9.61
CA ARG A 183 -16.20 -9.89 -9.67
C ARG A 183 -15.16 -8.78 -9.57
N GLY A 184 -15.38 -7.69 -10.28
CA GLY A 184 -14.55 -6.49 -10.22
C GLY A 184 -14.57 -5.86 -8.83
N HIS A 185 -15.75 -5.64 -8.26
CA HIS A 185 -15.91 -5.10 -6.90
C HIS A 185 -15.19 -5.95 -5.85
N LYS A 186 -15.37 -7.29 -5.92
CA LYS A 186 -14.68 -8.21 -5.00
C LYS A 186 -13.17 -8.18 -5.20
N ALA A 187 -12.70 -8.32 -6.44
CA ALA A 187 -11.26 -8.38 -6.72
C ALA A 187 -10.54 -7.10 -6.33
N GLN A 188 -11.13 -5.91 -6.60
CA GLN A 188 -10.55 -4.63 -6.19
C GLN A 188 -10.51 -4.48 -4.67
N GLY A 189 -11.57 -4.85 -3.97
CA GLY A 189 -11.61 -4.80 -2.52
C GLY A 189 -10.69 -5.83 -1.85
N ASP A 190 -10.56 -7.04 -2.42
CA ASP A 190 -9.73 -8.11 -1.86
C ASP A 190 -8.24 -7.75 -1.82
N TRP A 191 -7.67 -7.26 -2.94
CA TRP A 191 -6.26 -6.90 -2.93
C TRP A 191 -5.96 -5.73 -1.98
N GLN A 192 -6.89 -4.79 -1.88
CA GLN A 192 -6.77 -3.68 -0.94
C GLN A 192 -6.89 -4.16 0.52
N ALA A 193 -7.82 -5.09 0.79
CA ALA A 193 -7.93 -5.72 2.11
C ALA A 193 -6.66 -6.48 2.50
N ALA A 194 -6.01 -7.18 1.56
CA ALA A 194 -4.70 -7.81 1.80
C ALA A 194 -3.62 -6.79 2.17
N LEU A 195 -3.74 -5.54 1.74
CA LEU A 195 -2.83 -4.44 2.05
C LEU A 195 -3.38 -3.47 3.11
N GLY A 196 -4.29 -3.96 3.98
CA GLY A 196 -4.67 -3.25 5.21
C GLY A 196 -5.93 -2.40 5.13
N VAL A 197 -6.62 -2.34 3.98
CA VAL A 197 -7.90 -1.63 3.87
C VAL A 197 -8.98 -2.36 4.63
N THR A 198 -9.59 -1.67 5.60
CA THR A 198 -10.69 -2.20 6.43
C THR A 198 -11.93 -1.33 6.39
N VAL A 199 -11.82 -0.12 5.86
CA VAL A 199 -12.95 0.81 5.66
C VAL A 199 -13.05 1.15 4.19
N ARG A 200 -14.18 0.83 3.57
CA ARG A 200 -14.44 1.07 2.15
C ARG A 200 -15.44 2.20 1.99
N VAL A 201 -15.10 3.17 1.16
CA VAL A 201 -15.95 4.28 0.76
C VAL A 201 -16.17 4.17 -0.75
N PRO A 202 -17.23 3.48 -1.19
CA PRO A 202 -17.48 3.31 -2.61
C PRO A 202 -17.72 4.64 -3.32
N HIS A 203 -16.96 4.93 -4.34
CA HIS A 203 -17.22 6.00 -5.28
C HIS A 203 -18.00 5.42 -6.48
N LEU A 204 -19.30 5.71 -6.61
CA LEU A 204 -20.18 6.33 -5.63
C LEU A 204 -21.63 5.87 -5.88
N SER A 205 -22.58 6.63 -5.36
CA SER A 205 -24.00 6.45 -5.60
C SER A 205 -24.66 7.83 -5.75
N TRP A 206 -25.17 8.13 -6.94
CA TRP A 206 -25.84 9.41 -7.20
C TRP A 206 -27.28 9.41 -6.72
N VAL A 207 -27.71 10.51 -6.11
CA VAL A 207 -29.12 10.72 -5.76
C VAL A 207 -29.98 10.87 -7.03
N SER A 208 -29.43 11.51 -8.08
CA SER A 208 -30.07 11.73 -9.36
C SER A 208 -29.09 11.62 -10.49
N MET A 209 -29.53 11.14 -11.65
CA MET A 209 -28.76 11.11 -12.91
C MET A 209 -29.00 12.37 -13.77
N GLU A 210 -29.70 13.36 -13.27
CA GLU A 210 -29.93 14.63 -13.96
C GLU A 210 -28.66 15.50 -13.94
N GLY A 211 -28.23 15.97 -15.12
CA GLY A 211 -27.03 16.78 -15.32
C GLY A 211 -25.79 15.92 -15.65
N ASP A 212 -24.86 16.49 -16.43
CA ASP A 212 -23.71 15.76 -16.97
C ASP A 212 -22.76 15.28 -15.86
N ALA A 213 -22.50 16.12 -14.86
CA ALA A 213 -21.65 15.78 -13.72
C ALA A 213 -22.17 14.60 -12.85
N LYS A 214 -23.42 14.19 -13.05
CA LYS A 214 -24.00 13.03 -12.36
C LYS A 214 -23.74 11.70 -13.07
N ARG A 215 -22.93 11.69 -14.13
CA ARG A 215 -22.58 10.51 -14.90
C ARG A 215 -21.10 10.27 -15.00
N ASP A 216 -20.33 11.15 -14.35
CA ASP A 216 -18.88 11.02 -14.25
C ASP A 216 -18.50 9.96 -13.21
N TYR A 217 -17.39 9.30 -13.43
CA TYR A 217 -16.74 8.39 -12.48
C TYR A 217 -17.57 7.17 -12.02
N PRO A 218 -18.31 6.45 -12.92
CA PRO A 218 -18.94 5.19 -12.50
C PRO A 218 -17.86 4.17 -12.07
N ALA A 219 -18.15 3.15 -11.26
CA ALA A 219 -19.43 2.48 -11.14
C ALA A 219 -20.33 3.07 -10.06
N SER A 220 -21.62 2.70 -10.12
CA SER A 220 -22.60 2.97 -9.06
C SER A 220 -22.94 1.71 -8.30
N ILE A 221 -23.08 1.83 -6.98
CA ILE A 221 -23.53 0.74 -6.10
C ILE A 221 -25.03 0.79 -5.79
N SER A 222 -25.78 1.75 -6.35
CA SER A 222 -27.18 1.98 -6.08
C SER A 222 -28.04 1.76 -7.33
N TYR A 223 -29.26 2.30 -7.34
CA TYR A 223 -30.30 2.05 -8.35
C TYR A 223 -29.89 2.36 -9.79
N GLN A 224 -28.80 3.05 -10.02
CA GLN A 224 -28.22 3.27 -11.34
C GLN A 224 -27.53 2.03 -11.91
N SER A 225 -27.20 1.05 -11.05
CA SER A 225 -26.67 -0.25 -11.46
C SER A 225 -27.80 -1.26 -11.61
N PRO A 226 -27.83 -2.08 -12.69
CA PRO A 226 -28.91 -3.03 -12.91
C PRO A 226 -29.00 -4.15 -11.84
N TRP A 227 -27.89 -4.43 -11.15
CA TRP A 227 -27.79 -5.47 -10.10
C TRP A 227 -27.73 -4.92 -8.66
N TYR A 228 -28.13 -3.68 -8.44
CA TYR A 228 -27.99 -3.03 -7.13
C TYR A 228 -28.72 -3.75 -5.99
N LYS A 229 -29.83 -4.42 -6.28
CA LYS A 229 -30.59 -5.17 -5.26
C LYS A 229 -29.80 -6.33 -4.67
N GLU A 230 -28.84 -6.89 -5.43
CA GLU A 230 -28.00 -8.00 -5.03
C GLU A 230 -26.65 -7.53 -4.46
N TYR A 231 -26.43 -6.23 -4.33
CA TYR A 231 -25.15 -5.67 -3.88
C TYR A 231 -24.77 -6.13 -2.45
N SER A 232 -25.75 -6.55 -1.65
CA SER A 232 -25.51 -7.19 -0.35
C SER A 232 -24.59 -8.42 -0.44
N TYR A 233 -24.47 -9.05 -1.59
CA TYR A 233 -23.54 -10.15 -1.83
C TYR A 233 -22.07 -9.70 -1.65
N VAL A 234 -21.72 -8.57 -2.23
CA VAL A 234 -20.39 -7.94 -2.08
C VAL A 234 -20.20 -7.44 -0.64
N GLU A 235 -21.20 -6.76 -0.07
CA GLU A 235 -21.07 -6.20 1.28
C GLU A 235 -20.95 -7.26 2.36
N ASN A 236 -21.68 -8.37 2.25
CA ASN A 236 -21.57 -9.48 3.19
C ASN A 236 -20.18 -10.13 3.17
N HIS A 237 -19.58 -10.27 1.98
CA HIS A 237 -18.20 -10.74 1.86
C HIS A 237 -17.23 -9.85 2.67
N PHE A 238 -17.26 -8.54 2.43
CA PHE A 238 -16.36 -7.61 3.12
C PHE A 238 -16.69 -7.43 4.60
N ALA A 239 -17.95 -7.50 5.00
CA ALA A 239 -18.32 -7.46 6.41
C ALA A 239 -17.71 -8.62 7.19
N ARG A 240 -17.74 -9.85 6.63
CA ARG A 240 -17.10 -11.03 7.22
C ARG A 240 -15.57 -10.90 7.20
N LEU A 241 -15.01 -10.51 6.07
CA LEU A 241 -13.56 -10.33 5.90
C LEU A 241 -13.01 -9.28 6.87
N ASN A 242 -13.60 -8.08 6.92
CA ASN A 242 -13.14 -7.00 7.77
C ASN A 242 -13.29 -7.30 9.27
N THR A 243 -14.31 -8.09 9.65
CA THR A 243 -14.45 -8.59 11.03
C THR A 243 -13.22 -9.40 11.46
N ALA A 244 -12.62 -10.19 10.56
CA ALA A 244 -11.38 -10.92 10.85
C ALA A 244 -10.15 -10.01 10.76
N LEU A 245 -10.04 -9.20 9.71
CA LEU A 245 -8.84 -8.39 9.44
C LEU A 245 -8.69 -7.15 10.34
N THR A 246 -9.69 -6.81 11.15
CA THR A 246 -9.58 -5.80 12.21
C THR A 246 -9.17 -6.40 13.57
N ARG A 247 -9.11 -7.74 13.68
CA ARG A 247 -8.71 -8.41 14.92
C ARG A 247 -7.19 -8.54 15.03
N GLY A 248 -6.72 -8.60 16.28
CA GLY A 248 -5.31 -8.84 16.58
C GLY A 248 -4.36 -7.75 16.06
N LYS A 249 -3.13 -8.13 15.76
CA LYS A 249 -2.06 -7.24 15.31
C LYS A 249 -1.41 -7.76 14.02
N PRO A 250 -0.98 -6.89 13.12
CA PRO A 250 -0.25 -7.32 11.92
C PRO A 250 1.04 -8.06 12.30
N GLU A 251 1.40 -9.07 11.52
CA GLU A 251 2.62 -9.85 11.72
C GLU A 251 3.59 -9.58 10.56
N VAL A 252 4.22 -8.42 10.59
CA VAL A 252 5.19 -7.94 9.60
C VAL A 252 6.57 -7.90 10.23
N LYS A 253 7.56 -8.53 9.56
CA LYS A 253 8.93 -8.73 10.06
C LYS A 253 9.99 -7.90 9.36
N VAL A 254 9.65 -7.30 8.24
CA VAL A 254 10.58 -6.58 7.37
C VAL A 254 10.22 -5.10 7.33
N GLY A 255 11.21 -4.25 7.61
CA GLY A 255 11.15 -2.81 7.37
C GLY A 255 11.94 -2.45 6.11
N VAL A 256 11.45 -1.50 5.32
CA VAL A 256 12.12 -0.98 4.12
C VAL A 256 12.25 0.52 4.22
N VAL A 257 13.46 1.06 4.16
CA VAL A 257 13.67 2.51 4.17
C VAL A 257 13.02 3.13 2.94
N HIS A 258 12.17 4.13 3.13
CA HIS A 258 11.46 4.80 2.04
C HIS A 258 12.42 5.73 1.28
N PRO A 259 12.61 5.57 -0.04
CA PRO A 259 13.71 6.22 -0.77
C PRO A 259 13.42 7.64 -1.26
N ILE A 260 12.33 8.30 -0.81
CA ILE A 260 11.85 9.58 -1.36
C ILE A 260 12.90 10.70 -1.27
N GLU A 261 13.70 10.71 -0.19
CA GLU A 261 14.69 11.76 0.05
C GLU A 261 15.83 11.74 -0.97
N SER A 262 16.18 10.56 -1.47
CA SER A 262 17.11 10.41 -2.59
C SER A 262 16.55 10.96 -3.91
N TYR A 263 15.25 10.85 -4.12
CA TYR A 263 14.59 11.43 -5.27
C TYR A 263 14.62 12.97 -5.24
N TRP A 264 14.47 13.58 -4.06
CA TRP A 264 14.54 15.03 -3.89
C TRP A 264 15.86 15.62 -4.39
N LEU A 265 16.98 14.93 -4.15
CA LEU A 265 18.31 15.37 -4.64
C LEU A 265 18.35 15.55 -6.16
N ARG A 266 17.56 14.76 -6.89
CA ARG A 266 17.54 14.71 -8.36
C ARG A 266 16.38 15.47 -8.99
N PHE A 267 15.62 16.24 -8.20
CA PHE A 267 14.48 17.01 -8.72
C PHE A 267 14.94 18.32 -9.39
N GLY A 268 15.75 18.21 -10.44
CA GLY A 268 16.32 19.28 -11.27
C GLY A 268 15.83 19.25 -12.71
N PRO A 269 16.48 19.97 -13.65
CA PRO A 269 16.09 20.03 -15.04
C PRO A 269 15.96 18.65 -15.68
N ALA A 270 14.84 18.43 -16.40
CA ALA A 270 14.49 17.10 -16.90
C ALA A 270 15.56 16.51 -17.83
N SER A 271 16.13 17.34 -18.74
CA SER A 271 17.19 16.90 -19.66
C SER A 271 18.44 16.36 -18.97
N GLN A 272 18.68 16.75 -17.73
CA GLN A 272 19.85 16.33 -16.95
C GLN A 272 19.55 15.24 -15.92
N THR A 273 18.30 15.14 -15.45
CA THR A 273 17.94 14.33 -14.28
C THR A 273 16.86 13.29 -14.53
N ALA A 274 16.09 13.37 -15.65
CA ALA A 274 14.92 12.51 -15.86
C ALA A 274 15.27 11.02 -15.82
N GLY A 275 16.32 10.60 -16.53
CA GLY A 275 16.70 9.17 -16.59
C GLY A 275 16.98 8.57 -15.20
N ARG A 276 17.69 9.32 -14.32
CA ARG A 276 17.95 8.85 -12.95
C ARG A 276 16.67 8.83 -12.10
N ARG A 277 15.82 9.84 -12.25
CA ARG A 277 14.53 9.90 -11.53
C ARG A 277 13.57 8.79 -11.94
N GLU A 278 13.51 8.47 -13.25
CA GLU A 278 12.72 7.36 -13.78
C GLU A 278 13.23 6.02 -13.25
N GLU A 279 14.55 5.82 -13.22
CA GLU A 279 15.16 4.62 -12.62
C GLU A 279 14.81 4.47 -11.13
N MET A 280 14.83 5.56 -10.35
CA MET A 280 14.44 5.53 -8.93
C MET A 280 12.97 5.15 -8.76
N ASP A 281 12.07 5.72 -9.55
CA ASP A 281 10.65 5.38 -9.52
C ASP A 281 10.40 3.92 -9.91
N GLU A 282 11.03 3.46 -10.98
CA GLU A 282 10.91 2.08 -11.44
C GLU A 282 11.43 1.09 -10.38
N ARG A 283 12.58 1.38 -9.76
CA ARG A 283 13.13 0.58 -8.65
C ARG A 283 12.18 0.53 -7.47
N PHE A 284 11.63 1.66 -7.06
CA PHE A 284 10.66 1.73 -5.95
C PHE A 284 9.43 0.86 -6.21
N GLN A 285 8.83 0.97 -7.40
CA GLN A 285 7.68 0.17 -7.82
C GLN A 285 8.03 -1.33 -7.89
N ASN A 286 9.15 -1.67 -8.51
CA ASN A 286 9.59 -3.05 -8.70
C ASN A 286 9.89 -3.74 -7.36
N MET A 287 10.61 -3.09 -6.45
CA MET A 287 10.89 -3.64 -5.12
C MET A 287 9.59 -3.95 -4.36
N THR A 288 8.63 -3.03 -4.38
CA THR A 288 7.32 -3.24 -3.77
C THR A 288 6.63 -4.47 -4.35
N ARG A 289 6.57 -4.58 -5.68
CA ARG A 289 5.97 -5.74 -6.35
C ARG A 289 6.71 -7.05 -6.07
N TRP A 290 8.04 -7.04 -6.03
CA TRP A 290 8.82 -8.24 -5.74
C TRP A 290 8.57 -8.78 -4.35
N LEU A 291 8.55 -7.91 -3.34
CA LEU A 291 8.27 -8.30 -1.96
C LEU A 291 6.85 -8.88 -1.86
N LEU A 292 5.86 -8.20 -2.38
CA LEU A 292 4.46 -8.64 -2.33
C LEU A 292 4.24 -9.94 -3.08
N SER A 293 4.69 -10.05 -4.33
CA SER A 293 4.57 -11.29 -5.13
C SER A 293 5.43 -12.43 -4.58
N GLY A 294 6.51 -12.11 -3.86
CA GLY A 294 7.35 -13.06 -3.13
C GLY A 294 6.74 -13.51 -1.81
N LEU A 295 5.55 -13.02 -1.45
CA LEU A 295 4.85 -13.28 -0.18
C LEU A 295 5.72 -12.92 1.04
N VAL A 296 6.48 -11.83 0.94
CA VAL A 296 7.20 -11.19 2.03
C VAL A 296 6.47 -9.89 2.35
N ASP A 297 5.69 -9.89 3.42
CA ASP A 297 5.06 -8.66 3.89
C ASP A 297 6.08 -7.74 4.56
N PHE A 298 5.91 -6.44 4.37
CA PHE A 298 6.86 -5.43 4.84
C PHE A 298 6.15 -4.12 5.16
N ASP A 299 6.80 -3.24 5.91
CA ASP A 299 6.39 -1.86 6.08
C ASP A 299 7.49 -0.91 5.60
N PHE A 300 7.12 0.21 4.99
CA PHE A 300 8.05 1.29 4.74
C PHE A 300 8.42 2.00 6.05
N ILE A 301 9.67 2.43 6.15
CA ILE A 301 10.19 3.26 7.25
C ILE A 301 10.44 4.66 6.68
N CYS A 302 9.63 5.64 7.12
CA CYS A 302 9.80 7.03 6.78
C CYS A 302 10.93 7.63 7.61
N GLU A 303 12.01 8.08 6.96
CA GLU A 303 13.21 8.56 7.64
C GLU A 303 12.95 9.79 8.52
N SER A 304 12.12 10.71 8.05
CA SER A 304 11.76 11.92 8.79
C SER A 304 10.98 11.66 10.07
N LEU A 305 10.21 10.56 10.12
CA LEU A 305 9.40 10.16 11.27
C LEU A 305 10.16 9.23 12.23
N LEU A 306 11.20 8.56 11.75
CA LEU A 306 11.93 7.56 12.51
C LEU A 306 12.45 8.06 13.88
N PRO A 307 12.98 9.29 14.04
CA PRO A 307 13.41 9.79 15.35
C PRO A 307 12.31 9.82 16.40
N SER A 308 11.06 10.06 16.01
CA SER A 308 9.91 10.08 16.93
C SER A 308 9.35 8.69 17.23
N GLN A 309 9.58 7.73 16.33
CA GLN A 309 9.06 6.36 16.41
C GLN A 309 10.06 5.35 16.94
N CYS A 310 11.37 5.65 16.85
CA CYS A 310 12.46 4.78 17.26
C CYS A 310 13.49 5.56 18.09
N ALA A 311 13.48 5.38 19.39
CA ALA A 311 14.35 6.16 20.29
C ALA A 311 15.83 5.86 20.12
N GLN A 312 16.24 4.57 20.06
CA GLN A 312 17.66 4.19 20.19
C GLN A 312 18.16 3.16 19.17
N GLY A 313 17.31 2.61 18.32
CA GLY A 313 17.68 1.43 17.54
C GLY A 313 17.80 0.18 18.43
N GLY A 314 18.24 -0.94 17.85
CA GLY A 314 18.35 -2.25 18.52
C GLY A 314 17.71 -3.35 17.67
N ALA A 315 17.86 -4.61 18.04
CA ALA A 315 17.29 -5.75 17.34
C ALA A 315 16.26 -6.47 18.23
N PRO A 316 14.99 -6.61 17.78
CA PRO A 316 14.44 -6.07 16.53
C PRO A 316 14.39 -4.53 16.51
N LEU A 317 14.35 -3.93 15.32
CA LEU A 317 14.19 -2.48 15.17
C LEU A 317 12.76 -2.08 15.52
N GLN A 318 12.61 -1.39 16.65
CA GLN A 318 11.30 -0.90 17.08
C GLN A 318 10.97 0.41 16.36
N VAL A 319 9.87 0.42 15.58
CA VAL A 319 9.35 1.62 14.91
C VAL A 319 7.88 1.79 15.29
N GLY A 320 7.59 2.73 16.16
CA GLY A 320 6.25 2.91 16.72
C GLY A 320 5.74 1.64 17.41
N LYS A 321 4.66 1.07 16.90
CA LYS A 321 4.06 -0.18 17.42
C LYS A 321 4.61 -1.45 16.76
N MET A 322 5.47 -1.32 15.74
CA MET A 322 6.04 -2.43 14.98
C MET A 322 7.46 -2.74 15.43
N ALA A 323 7.88 -3.99 15.18
CA ALA A 323 9.23 -4.47 15.48
C ALA A 323 9.72 -5.33 14.29
N TYR A 324 10.78 -4.86 13.62
CA TYR A 324 11.30 -5.48 12.41
C TYR A 324 12.55 -6.29 12.71
N ASP A 325 12.56 -7.57 12.29
CA ASP A 325 13.69 -8.48 12.44
C ASP A 325 14.73 -8.24 11.34
N ALA A 326 14.30 -7.80 10.16
CA ALA A 326 15.14 -7.42 9.04
C ALA A 326 14.80 -5.99 8.54
N VAL A 327 15.84 -5.26 8.11
CA VAL A 327 15.69 -3.92 7.50
C VAL A 327 16.43 -3.88 6.18
N VAL A 328 15.74 -3.43 5.13
CA VAL A 328 16.28 -3.23 3.78
C VAL A 328 16.49 -1.74 3.54
N VAL A 329 17.70 -1.36 3.19
CA VAL A 329 18.04 -0.04 2.63
C VAL A 329 18.14 -0.25 1.12
N PRO A 330 17.17 0.25 0.32
CA PRO A 330 17.24 0.15 -1.13
C PRO A 330 18.32 1.07 -1.69
N ASP A 331 18.52 1.09 -3.00
CA ASP A 331 19.50 1.94 -3.70
C ASP A 331 19.24 3.45 -3.48
N CYS A 332 19.47 3.90 -2.24
CA CYS A 332 19.37 5.29 -1.82
C CYS A 332 20.67 6.04 -2.12
N GLU A 333 20.59 7.28 -2.60
CA GLU A 333 21.76 8.15 -2.76
C GLU A 333 22.12 8.89 -1.46
N THR A 334 21.12 9.28 -0.69
CA THR A 334 21.26 9.88 0.64
C THR A 334 20.48 9.10 1.69
N ILE A 335 20.92 9.22 2.93
CA ILE A 335 20.22 8.70 4.12
C ILE A 335 20.35 9.73 5.23
N ARG A 336 19.33 9.85 6.10
CA ARG A 336 19.45 10.75 7.25
C ARG A 336 20.48 10.23 8.27
N ALA A 337 21.24 11.15 8.88
CA ALA A 337 22.15 10.83 9.96
C ALA A 337 21.42 10.10 11.11
N THR A 338 20.21 10.54 11.42
CA THR A 338 19.37 9.94 12.46
C THR A 338 18.89 8.53 12.12
N THR A 339 18.64 8.22 10.84
CA THR A 339 18.32 6.86 10.36
C THR A 339 19.56 5.99 10.45
N LEU A 340 20.70 6.49 9.97
CA LEU A 340 21.96 5.75 9.96
C LEU A 340 22.39 5.35 11.37
N GLU A 341 22.27 6.24 12.38
CA GLU A 341 22.55 5.94 13.79
C GLU A 341 21.73 4.76 14.31
N ARG A 342 20.46 4.70 13.95
CA ARG A 342 19.57 3.61 14.37
C ARG A 342 19.89 2.30 13.67
N LEU A 343 20.26 2.36 12.39
CA LEU A 343 20.69 1.18 11.63
C LEU A 343 22.05 0.65 12.11
N GLU A 344 22.98 1.52 12.52
CA GLU A 344 24.23 1.12 13.14
C GLU A 344 23.98 0.38 14.47
N ALA A 345 23.09 0.91 15.31
CA ALA A 345 22.71 0.27 16.56
C ALA A 345 21.94 -1.05 16.33
N PHE A 346 21.07 -1.11 15.32
CA PHE A 346 20.35 -2.33 14.92
C PHE A 346 21.32 -3.42 14.46
N ALA A 347 22.26 -3.09 13.58
CA ALA A 347 23.28 -4.03 13.10
C ALA A 347 24.22 -4.48 14.24
N ALA A 348 24.66 -3.57 15.12
CA ALA A 348 25.47 -3.89 16.27
C ALA A 348 24.78 -4.82 17.27
N ALA A 349 23.44 -4.76 17.37
CA ALA A 349 22.63 -5.65 18.17
C ALA A 349 22.33 -7.01 17.50
N GLY A 350 22.88 -7.27 16.31
CA GLY A 350 22.70 -8.51 15.56
C GLY A 350 21.46 -8.52 14.65
N GLY A 351 20.85 -7.37 14.40
CA GLY A 351 19.73 -7.24 13.47
C GLY A 351 20.16 -7.48 12.01
N LYS A 352 19.27 -8.03 11.22
CA LYS A 352 19.52 -8.35 9.80
C LYS A 352 19.37 -7.10 8.94
N LEU A 353 20.49 -6.41 8.70
CA LEU A 353 20.54 -5.22 7.85
C LEU A 353 21.00 -5.61 6.43
N ILE A 354 20.22 -5.17 5.44
CA ILE A 354 20.45 -5.49 4.02
C ILE A 354 20.57 -4.17 3.24
N PHE A 355 21.67 -3.99 2.52
CA PHE A 355 21.84 -2.97 1.51
C PHE A 355 21.61 -3.59 0.13
N MET A 356 20.61 -3.11 -0.58
CA MET A 356 20.21 -3.59 -1.89
C MET A 356 20.64 -2.59 -2.96
N GLY A 357 21.62 -2.93 -3.77
CA GLY A 357 22.30 -2.02 -4.69
C GLY A 357 23.47 -1.27 -4.06
N ASP A 358 23.67 -0.02 -4.45
CA ASP A 358 24.72 0.82 -3.92
C ASP A 358 24.39 1.38 -2.54
N ALA A 359 25.40 1.47 -1.67
CA ALA A 359 25.25 2.17 -0.40
C ALA A 359 25.13 3.70 -0.61
N PRO A 360 24.37 4.42 0.22
CA PRO A 360 24.26 5.87 0.16
C PRO A 360 25.64 6.56 0.17
N LYS A 361 25.83 7.51 -0.75
CA LYS A 361 27.05 8.33 -0.87
C LYS A 361 26.97 9.61 -0.04
N PHE A 362 25.76 9.95 0.40
CA PHE A 362 25.47 11.16 1.16
C PHE A 362 24.78 10.82 2.48
N VAL A 363 25.05 11.62 3.49
CA VAL A 363 24.31 11.67 4.76
C VAL A 363 23.78 13.10 4.90
N ASP A 364 22.44 13.26 5.03
CA ASP A 364 21.77 14.57 5.01
C ASP A 364 22.22 15.42 3.80
N ALA A 365 22.30 14.81 2.62
CA ALA A 365 22.76 15.43 1.36
C ALA A 365 24.25 15.88 1.37
N ALA A 366 25.03 15.61 2.39
CA ALA A 366 26.47 15.89 2.45
C ALA A 366 27.29 14.63 2.14
N PRO A 367 28.41 14.72 1.35
CA PRO A 367 29.25 13.56 1.07
C PRO A 367 29.77 12.87 2.36
N SER A 368 29.61 11.54 2.45
CA SER A 368 30.01 10.79 3.63
C SER A 368 30.26 9.31 3.32
N ASP A 369 31.33 8.75 3.86
CA ASP A 369 31.64 7.31 3.78
C ASP A 369 30.96 6.50 4.89
N ARG A 370 30.23 7.12 5.79
CA ARG A 370 29.66 6.46 6.98
C ARG A 370 28.67 5.35 6.61
N ALA A 371 27.76 5.61 5.66
CA ALA A 371 26.80 4.60 5.18
C ALA A 371 27.50 3.45 4.46
N LYS A 372 28.55 3.73 3.68
CA LYS A 372 29.38 2.72 3.03
C LYS A 372 30.08 1.84 4.06
N ALA A 373 30.66 2.42 5.10
CA ALA A 373 31.33 1.68 6.18
C ALA A 373 30.35 0.76 6.95
N LEU A 374 29.08 1.16 7.09
CA LEU A 374 28.03 0.30 7.64
C LEU A 374 27.67 -0.83 6.67
N ALA A 375 27.53 -0.53 5.37
CA ALA A 375 27.19 -1.52 4.35
C ALA A 375 28.26 -2.60 4.18
N GLU A 376 29.54 -2.29 4.44
CA GLU A 376 30.64 -3.26 4.45
C GLU A 376 30.53 -4.31 5.58
N LYS A 377 29.77 -3.99 6.64
CA LYS A 377 29.50 -4.87 7.79
C LYS A 377 28.13 -5.55 7.73
N ALA A 378 27.29 -5.15 6.78
CA ALA A 378 25.95 -5.66 6.58
C ALA A 378 25.89 -6.62 5.38
N LEU A 379 24.72 -7.22 5.15
CA LEU A 379 24.48 -8.00 3.94
C LEU A 379 24.28 -7.05 2.75
N ARG A 380 25.12 -7.19 1.73
CA ARG A 380 24.98 -6.48 0.46
C ARG A 380 24.48 -7.41 -0.62
N ILE A 381 23.44 -7.01 -1.34
CA ILE A 381 22.86 -7.77 -2.44
C ILE A 381 22.73 -6.91 -3.70
N PRO A 382 22.76 -7.49 -4.89
CA PRO A 382 22.37 -6.82 -6.13
C PRO A 382 20.92 -6.34 -6.08
N TYR A 383 20.58 -5.34 -6.92
CA TYR A 383 19.20 -4.87 -7.04
C TYR A 383 18.39 -5.80 -7.97
N THR A 384 18.07 -6.99 -7.48
CA THR A 384 17.28 -8.00 -8.21
C THR A 384 16.21 -8.62 -7.31
N SER A 385 15.14 -9.11 -7.91
CA SER A 385 14.07 -9.81 -7.17
C SER A 385 14.56 -11.10 -6.53
N PHE A 386 15.43 -11.83 -7.23
CA PHE A 386 15.98 -13.10 -6.74
C PHE A 386 16.78 -12.90 -5.46
N ASP A 387 17.79 -12.00 -5.50
CA ASP A 387 18.65 -11.77 -4.34
C ASP A 387 17.89 -11.21 -3.14
N LEU A 388 16.91 -10.31 -3.37
CA LEU A 388 16.05 -9.77 -2.32
C LEU A 388 15.23 -10.86 -1.64
N LEU A 389 14.55 -11.70 -2.42
CA LEU A 389 13.65 -12.74 -1.89
C LEU A 389 14.41 -13.88 -1.23
N GLU A 390 15.62 -14.20 -1.69
CA GLU A 390 16.52 -15.18 -1.04
C GLU A 390 17.07 -14.61 0.28
N ALA A 391 17.50 -13.35 0.28
CA ALA A 391 17.95 -12.68 1.50
C ALA A 391 16.87 -12.63 2.59
N LEU A 392 15.58 -12.58 2.22
CA LEU A 392 14.43 -12.51 3.14
C LEU A 392 13.67 -13.85 3.28
N ALA A 393 14.28 -14.97 2.87
CA ALA A 393 13.61 -16.28 2.93
C ALA A 393 13.22 -16.70 4.36
N ASP A 394 14.01 -16.32 5.35
CA ASP A 394 13.75 -16.64 6.76
C ASP A 394 12.62 -15.78 7.36
N GLU A 395 12.38 -14.60 6.88
CA GLU A 395 11.31 -13.70 7.31
C GLU A 395 9.95 -14.06 6.67
N ARG A 396 9.94 -14.80 5.55
CA ARG A 396 8.73 -15.27 4.87
C ARG A 396 7.97 -16.25 5.75
N GLN A 397 6.73 -15.92 6.11
CA GLN A 397 5.89 -16.74 6.98
C GLN A 397 5.05 -17.76 6.20
N ILE A 398 4.67 -17.41 4.97
CA ILE A 398 3.91 -18.27 4.07
C ILE A 398 4.63 -18.42 2.73
N ASP A 399 4.43 -19.54 2.07
CA ASP A 399 4.87 -19.80 0.69
C ASP A 399 3.75 -20.52 -0.07
N VAL A 400 3.53 -20.16 -1.32
CA VAL A 400 2.53 -20.80 -2.18
C VAL A 400 3.22 -21.25 -3.45
N ARG A 401 3.12 -22.54 -3.75
CA ARG A 401 3.79 -23.13 -4.90
C ARG A 401 2.83 -23.87 -5.81
N MET A 402 3.14 -23.81 -7.10
CA MET A 402 2.52 -24.65 -8.13
C MET A 402 3.10 -26.05 -8.09
N ASP A 403 2.44 -27.00 -8.79
CA ASP A 403 2.87 -28.42 -8.86
C ASP A 403 4.27 -28.59 -9.49
N ASN A 404 4.71 -27.63 -10.34
CA ASN A 404 6.06 -27.61 -10.90
C ASN A 404 7.14 -27.13 -9.93
N GLY A 405 6.75 -26.76 -8.70
CA GLY A 405 7.64 -26.27 -7.65
C GLY A 405 7.94 -24.76 -7.72
N GLU A 406 7.50 -24.07 -8.77
CA GLU A 406 7.63 -22.61 -8.86
C GLU A 406 6.67 -21.92 -7.89
N ARG A 407 7.03 -20.72 -7.43
CA ARG A 407 6.14 -19.93 -6.59
C ARG A 407 4.93 -19.45 -7.41
N ALA A 408 3.74 -19.58 -6.82
CA ALA A 408 2.52 -19.09 -7.44
C ALA A 408 2.64 -17.57 -7.68
N PRO A 409 2.47 -17.11 -8.92
CA PRO A 409 2.53 -15.69 -9.22
C PRO A 409 1.24 -15.00 -8.78
N ARG A 410 1.30 -13.67 -8.64
CA ARG A 410 0.12 -12.80 -8.53
C ARG A 410 -0.77 -13.08 -7.31
N LEU A 411 -0.17 -13.45 -6.18
CA LEU A 411 -0.87 -13.57 -4.92
C LEU A 411 -0.44 -12.48 -3.95
N LEU A 412 -1.38 -12.03 -3.12
CA LEU A 412 -1.16 -11.16 -1.96
C LEU A 412 -1.66 -11.85 -0.71
N HIS A 413 -1.08 -11.50 0.41
CA HIS A 413 -1.55 -12.01 1.70
C HIS A 413 -1.52 -10.94 2.78
N GLN A 414 -2.31 -11.16 3.82
CA GLN A 414 -2.19 -10.50 5.10
C GLN A 414 -2.16 -11.56 6.22
N LEU A 415 -1.22 -11.41 7.15
CA LEU A 415 -1.12 -12.26 8.33
C LEU A 415 -1.28 -11.40 9.59
N ARG A 416 -2.19 -11.82 10.47
CA ARG A 416 -2.46 -11.10 11.73
C ARG A 416 -2.46 -12.08 12.91
N ARG A 417 -1.76 -11.73 13.97
CA ARG A 417 -1.76 -12.50 15.22
C ARG A 417 -2.92 -12.05 16.12
N ASP A 418 -3.82 -12.99 16.46
CA ASP A 418 -4.96 -12.77 17.34
C ASP A 418 -4.92 -13.82 18.48
N GLY A 419 -4.52 -13.39 19.66
CA GLY A 419 -4.16 -14.29 20.76
C GLY A 419 -2.99 -15.20 20.37
N ASP A 420 -3.18 -16.50 20.54
CA ASP A 420 -2.21 -17.54 20.12
C ASP A 420 -2.38 -17.95 18.65
N GLY A 421 -3.51 -17.61 18.04
CA GLY A 421 -3.83 -17.95 16.65
C GLY A 421 -3.41 -16.87 15.65
N ARG A 422 -3.73 -17.15 14.38
CA ARG A 422 -3.44 -16.28 13.25
C ARG A 422 -4.61 -16.19 12.31
N TRP A 423 -4.95 -15.00 11.87
CA TRP A 423 -5.75 -14.78 10.67
C TRP A 423 -4.84 -14.72 9.47
N LEU A 424 -5.09 -15.56 8.48
CA LEU A 424 -4.42 -15.54 7.18
C LEU A 424 -5.46 -15.25 6.10
N PHE A 425 -5.26 -14.16 5.38
CA PHE A 425 -6.00 -13.84 4.17
C PHE A 425 -5.08 -13.94 2.97
N LEU A 426 -5.55 -14.59 1.90
CA LEU A 426 -4.84 -14.77 0.63
C LEU A 426 -5.79 -14.40 -0.51
N CYS A 427 -5.32 -13.65 -1.51
CA CYS A 427 -6.12 -13.28 -2.68
C CYS A 427 -5.24 -13.06 -3.92
N ASN A 428 -5.88 -12.92 -5.08
CA ASN A 428 -5.19 -12.51 -6.31
C ASN A 428 -4.77 -11.04 -6.24
N SER A 429 -3.57 -10.73 -6.74
CA SER A 429 -3.06 -9.35 -6.87
C SER A 429 -3.49 -8.68 -8.17
N GLU A 430 -3.81 -9.46 -9.20
CA GLU A 430 -4.08 -9.01 -10.55
C GLU A 430 -5.46 -9.49 -11.02
N LYS A 431 -6.01 -8.78 -11.99
CA LYS A 431 -7.20 -9.25 -12.71
C LYS A 431 -6.85 -10.47 -13.55
N PRO A 432 -7.74 -11.46 -13.67
CA PRO A 432 -7.56 -12.50 -14.67
C PRO A 432 -7.63 -11.89 -16.08
N LEU A 433 -6.72 -12.30 -16.96
CA LEU A 433 -6.71 -11.83 -18.35
C LEU A 433 -7.99 -12.19 -19.11
N ARG A 434 -8.66 -13.26 -18.67
CA ARG A 434 -9.92 -13.76 -19.22
C ARG A 434 -10.89 -13.97 -18.06
N PRO A 435 -11.68 -12.97 -17.67
CA PRO A 435 -12.53 -13.03 -16.50
C PRO A 435 -13.59 -14.14 -16.55
N ASP A 436 -13.99 -14.58 -17.74
CA ASP A 436 -14.97 -15.66 -17.94
C ASP A 436 -14.32 -17.04 -18.16
N SER A 437 -12.98 -17.14 -18.08
CA SER A 437 -12.30 -18.41 -18.22
C SER A 437 -12.51 -19.29 -16.99
N PRO A 438 -12.80 -20.58 -17.16
CA PRO A 438 -12.86 -21.55 -16.06
C PRO A 438 -11.46 -22.03 -15.63
N ASP A 439 -10.41 -21.24 -15.85
CA ASP A 439 -9.04 -21.65 -15.53
C ASP A 439 -8.93 -22.01 -14.05
N GLU A 440 -8.35 -23.16 -13.79
CA GLU A 440 -8.04 -23.68 -12.46
C GLU A 440 -6.53 -23.80 -12.29
N TRP A 441 -6.06 -23.39 -11.12
CA TRP A 441 -4.67 -23.60 -10.70
C TRP A 441 -4.63 -24.43 -9.42
N TYR A 442 -3.66 -25.31 -9.34
CA TYR A 442 -3.44 -26.14 -8.17
C TYR A 442 -2.21 -25.63 -7.42
N TYR A 443 -2.42 -25.27 -6.16
CA TYR A 443 -1.38 -24.68 -5.32
C TYR A 443 -1.20 -25.47 -4.04
N THR A 444 0.03 -25.48 -3.54
CA THR A 444 0.34 -25.89 -2.17
C THR A 444 0.68 -24.64 -1.35
N LEU A 445 -0.20 -24.29 -0.42
CA LEU A 445 0.03 -23.26 0.59
C LEU A 445 0.80 -23.88 1.76
N SER A 446 1.94 -23.32 2.10
CA SER A 446 2.81 -23.72 3.21
C SER A 446 2.92 -22.59 4.23
N VAL A 447 2.55 -22.83 5.47
CA VAL A 447 2.63 -21.86 6.58
C VAL A 447 3.66 -22.33 7.59
N LYS A 448 4.57 -21.46 8.03
CA LYS A 448 5.53 -21.78 9.10
C LYS A 448 4.81 -22.08 10.41
N GLY A 449 5.22 -23.14 11.08
CA GLY A 449 4.63 -23.61 12.33
C GLY A 449 3.63 -24.76 12.16
N ARG A 450 3.08 -25.19 13.30
CA ARG A 450 2.08 -26.28 13.37
C ARG A 450 0.72 -25.66 13.68
N TRP A 451 -0.19 -25.79 12.74
CA TRP A 451 -1.49 -25.12 12.77
C TRP A 451 -2.63 -26.09 12.46
N ALA A 452 -3.76 -25.92 13.14
CA ALA A 452 -5.05 -26.48 12.76
C ALA A 452 -5.86 -25.39 12.04
N PRO A 453 -5.93 -25.40 10.69
CA PRO A 453 -6.60 -24.35 9.93
C PRO A 453 -8.11 -24.56 9.93
N THR A 454 -8.84 -23.45 10.08
CA THR A 454 -10.30 -23.36 9.94
C THR A 454 -10.62 -22.35 8.83
N LEU A 455 -11.39 -22.80 7.83
CA LEU A 455 -11.91 -21.92 6.78
C LEU A 455 -13.05 -21.06 7.33
N TYR A 456 -12.98 -19.79 7.04
CA TYR A 456 -14.07 -18.83 7.16
C TYR A 456 -14.48 -18.40 5.75
N ASP A 457 -15.45 -19.09 5.17
CA ASP A 457 -15.94 -18.77 3.83
C ASP A 457 -16.66 -17.41 3.86
N THR A 458 -16.05 -16.43 3.27
CA THR A 458 -16.57 -15.06 3.29
C THR A 458 -17.78 -14.85 2.38
N ILE A 459 -18.00 -15.73 1.40
CA ILE A 459 -19.15 -15.67 0.49
C ILE A 459 -20.39 -16.31 1.14
N THR A 460 -20.25 -17.55 1.62
CA THR A 460 -21.38 -18.30 2.19
C THR A 460 -21.58 -18.05 3.68
N GLY A 461 -20.51 -17.67 4.40
CA GLY A 461 -20.50 -17.57 5.87
C GLY A 461 -20.29 -18.91 6.57
N GLU A 462 -20.00 -19.99 5.83
CA GLU A 462 -19.68 -21.29 6.41
C GLU A 462 -18.35 -21.25 7.17
N ILE A 463 -18.30 -21.92 8.31
CA ILE A 463 -17.07 -22.10 9.10
C ILE A 463 -16.84 -23.59 9.25
N ARG A 464 -15.68 -24.09 8.78
CA ARG A 464 -15.34 -25.52 8.85
C ARG A 464 -13.83 -25.73 8.93
N PRO A 465 -13.37 -26.88 9.47
CA PRO A 465 -11.98 -27.28 9.38
C PRO A 465 -11.50 -27.30 7.92
N PHE A 466 -10.25 -26.89 7.70
CA PHE A 466 -9.65 -26.89 6.36
C PHE A 466 -8.64 -28.05 6.25
N PRO A 467 -8.65 -28.80 5.13
CA PRO A 467 -7.72 -29.91 4.92
C PRO A 467 -6.26 -29.46 5.02
N CYS A 468 -5.47 -30.21 5.77
CA CYS A 468 -4.06 -29.91 5.97
C CYS A 468 -3.24 -31.16 6.25
N HIS A 469 -1.96 -31.06 5.97
CA HIS A 469 -0.93 -32.02 6.29
C HIS A 469 0.23 -31.36 7.05
N GLN A 470 0.82 -32.08 8.01
CA GLN A 470 1.92 -31.55 8.84
C GLN A 470 3.27 -32.05 8.36
N GLU A 471 4.20 -31.13 8.13
CA GLU A 471 5.61 -31.42 7.93
C GLU A 471 6.47 -30.79 9.05
N PRO A 472 7.75 -31.17 9.19
CA PRO A 472 8.62 -30.55 10.18
C PRO A 472 8.67 -29.03 10.05
N GLY A 473 8.10 -28.33 11.05
CA GLY A 473 8.08 -26.87 11.11
C GLY A 473 7.08 -26.17 10.17
N ARG A 474 6.22 -26.90 9.45
CA ARG A 474 5.25 -26.32 8.51
C ARG A 474 3.94 -27.07 8.50
N THR A 475 2.89 -26.34 8.16
CA THR A 475 1.56 -26.88 7.83
C THR A 475 1.30 -26.64 6.34
N LEU A 476 0.95 -27.70 5.62
CA LEU A 476 0.68 -27.69 4.18
C LEU A 476 -0.82 -27.82 3.91
N MET A 477 -1.30 -27.10 2.92
CA MET A 477 -2.70 -27.09 2.48
C MET A 477 -2.76 -27.07 0.95
N SER A 478 -3.52 -28.00 0.36
CA SER A 478 -3.75 -28.01 -1.08
C SER A 478 -4.92 -27.09 -1.43
N LEU A 479 -4.73 -26.24 -2.43
CA LEU A 479 -5.72 -25.29 -2.90
C LEU A 479 -6.05 -25.57 -4.37
N THR A 480 -7.34 -25.57 -4.71
CA THR A 480 -7.81 -25.32 -6.07
C THR A 480 -8.13 -23.83 -6.15
N TRP A 481 -7.60 -23.13 -7.13
CA TRP A 481 -7.62 -21.66 -7.19
C TRP A 481 -8.10 -21.15 -8.53
N HIS A 482 -8.94 -20.11 -8.51
CA HIS A 482 -9.52 -19.49 -9.70
C HIS A 482 -9.21 -17.99 -9.75
N GLY A 483 -9.55 -17.34 -10.86
CA GLY A 483 -9.18 -15.95 -11.14
C GLY A 483 -9.70 -14.90 -10.16
N HIS A 484 -10.78 -15.17 -9.45
CA HIS A 484 -11.39 -14.24 -8.49
C HIS A 484 -11.43 -14.79 -7.05
N ASP A 485 -10.67 -15.86 -6.79
CA ASP A 485 -10.67 -16.48 -5.46
C ASP A 485 -9.94 -15.64 -4.42
N SER A 486 -10.41 -15.80 -3.20
CA SER A 486 -9.73 -15.40 -1.98
C SER A 486 -10.01 -16.41 -0.88
N LEU A 487 -9.09 -16.51 0.08
CA LEU A 487 -9.13 -17.49 1.16
C LEU A 487 -8.91 -16.79 2.50
N LEU A 488 -9.84 -17.00 3.45
CA LEU A 488 -9.68 -16.54 4.82
C LEU A 488 -9.60 -17.74 5.75
N LEU A 489 -8.48 -17.89 6.43
CA LEU A 489 -8.24 -18.95 7.42
C LEU A 489 -7.99 -18.37 8.80
N TYR A 490 -8.49 -19.06 9.83
CA TYR A 490 -7.99 -18.94 11.19
C TYR A 490 -7.11 -20.14 11.52
N LEU A 491 -5.89 -19.87 11.92
CA LEU A 491 -4.85 -20.85 12.24
C LEU A 491 -4.73 -20.98 13.76
N THR A 492 -5.26 -22.07 14.31
CA THR A 492 -5.11 -22.38 15.74
C THR A 492 -3.80 -23.14 15.95
N PRO A 493 -2.97 -22.79 16.97
CA PRO A 493 -1.77 -23.58 17.27
C PRO A 493 -2.10 -25.02 17.61
N GLY A 494 -1.37 -25.95 17.04
CA GLY A 494 -1.55 -27.37 17.35
C GLY A 494 -1.28 -28.29 16.16
N GLU A 495 -1.28 -29.58 16.44
CA GLU A 495 -1.17 -30.61 15.41
C GLU A 495 -2.55 -30.89 14.84
N ALA A 496 -2.63 -30.93 13.52
CA ALA A 496 -3.83 -31.34 12.80
C ALA A 496 -3.42 -32.09 11.54
N GLU A 497 -4.13 -33.18 11.29
CA GLU A 497 -4.01 -33.93 10.06
C GLU A 497 -5.44 -34.16 9.58
N LEU A 498 -5.83 -33.45 8.54
CA LEU A 498 -7.16 -33.56 7.96
C LEU A 498 -7.02 -33.84 6.47
N PRO A 499 -7.30 -35.05 6.01
CA PRO A 499 -7.21 -35.37 4.60
C PRO A 499 -8.22 -34.52 3.79
N ALA A 500 -7.87 -34.23 2.55
CA ALA A 500 -8.81 -33.62 1.61
C ALA A 500 -10.02 -34.56 1.45
N ALA A 501 -11.21 -33.97 1.32
CA ALA A 501 -12.38 -34.76 0.97
C ALA A 501 -12.11 -35.47 -0.37
N PRO A 502 -12.58 -36.72 -0.51
CA PRO A 502 -12.39 -37.43 -1.77
C PRO A 502 -13.00 -36.64 -2.91
N GLU A 503 -12.24 -36.54 -3.99
CA GLU A 503 -12.65 -35.82 -5.19
C GLU A 503 -14.00 -36.34 -5.69
N LYS A 504 -14.98 -35.46 -5.84
CA LYS A 504 -16.28 -35.85 -6.41
C LYS A 504 -16.05 -36.21 -7.87
N LYS A 505 -16.09 -37.49 -8.18
CA LYS A 505 -16.04 -37.94 -9.58
C LYS A 505 -17.34 -37.49 -10.27
N LEU A 506 -17.22 -36.47 -11.10
CA LEU A 506 -18.31 -36.07 -11.97
C LEU A 506 -18.42 -37.08 -13.12
N ALA A 507 -19.61 -37.57 -13.36
CA ALA A 507 -19.91 -38.38 -14.54
C ALA A 507 -20.86 -37.60 -15.44
N GLU A 508 -20.57 -37.56 -16.73
CA GLU A 508 -21.49 -37.01 -17.72
C GLU A 508 -22.73 -37.92 -17.77
N VAL A 509 -23.86 -37.37 -17.35
CA VAL A 509 -25.15 -38.13 -17.34
C VAL A 509 -26.00 -37.81 -18.55
N ALA A 510 -25.80 -36.65 -19.18
CA ALA A 510 -26.49 -36.25 -20.41
C ALA A 510 -25.72 -35.16 -21.13
N ARG A 511 -25.75 -35.15 -22.45
CA ARG A 511 -25.21 -34.11 -23.29
C ARG A 511 -26.27 -33.61 -24.26
N PHE A 512 -26.65 -32.36 -24.14
CA PHE A 512 -27.55 -31.70 -25.06
C PHE A 512 -26.76 -31.06 -26.21
N ARG A 513 -27.26 -31.22 -27.44
CA ARG A 513 -26.67 -30.63 -28.65
C ARG A 513 -27.72 -29.86 -29.43
N GLY A 514 -27.34 -28.77 -30.07
CA GLY A 514 -28.21 -27.89 -30.85
C GLY A 514 -28.85 -26.79 -30.00
N THR A 515 -29.81 -26.09 -30.58
CA THR A 515 -30.56 -25.02 -29.94
C THR A 515 -31.77 -25.58 -29.20
N PHE A 516 -32.02 -25.10 -28.00
CA PHE A 516 -33.22 -25.42 -27.24
C PHE A 516 -33.83 -24.14 -26.64
N PRO A 517 -35.17 -24.09 -26.50
CA PRO A 517 -35.83 -22.91 -25.96
C PRO A 517 -35.49 -22.74 -24.48
N VAL A 518 -35.21 -21.50 -24.08
CA VAL A 518 -34.96 -21.12 -22.70
C VAL A 518 -35.98 -20.04 -22.31
N THR A 519 -36.58 -20.19 -21.13
CA THR A 519 -37.40 -19.16 -20.52
C THR A 519 -36.66 -18.62 -19.30
N LEU A 520 -36.41 -17.32 -19.30
CA LEU A 520 -35.81 -16.66 -18.15
C LEU A 520 -36.88 -16.30 -17.12
N SER A 521 -36.61 -16.46 -15.85
CA SER A 521 -37.50 -16.04 -14.75
C SER A 521 -37.53 -14.52 -14.61
N GLU A 522 -36.49 -13.84 -15.06
CA GLU A 522 -36.34 -12.38 -15.05
C GLU A 522 -35.86 -11.90 -16.43
N PRO A 523 -36.09 -10.63 -16.78
CA PRO A 523 -35.59 -10.04 -18.00
C PRO A 523 -34.05 -10.14 -18.07
N ASN A 524 -33.51 -10.42 -19.25
CA ASN A 524 -32.07 -10.34 -19.47
C ASN A 524 -31.63 -8.87 -19.40
N VAL A 525 -30.43 -8.62 -18.86
CA VAL A 525 -29.87 -7.28 -18.70
C VAL A 525 -28.76 -7.09 -19.74
N VAL A 526 -28.86 -5.98 -20.49
CA VAL A 526 -27.81 -5.51 -21.38
C VAL A 526 -27.39 -4.12 -20.90
N LEU A 527 -26.13 -3.99 -20.57
CA LEU A 527 -25.51 -2.71 -20.22
C LEU A 527 -24.94 -2.08 -21.49
N LEU A 528 -25.31 -0.86 -21.80
CA LEU A 528 -24.85 -0.12 -22.97
C LEU A 528 -24.20 1.19 -22.53
N ASP A 529 -22.94 1.39 -22.87
CA ASP A 529 -22.24 2.66 -22.65
C ASP A 529 -22.73 3.74 -23.62
N GLN A 530 -22.95 3.34 -24.87
CA GLN A 530 -23.44 4.21 -25.94
C GLN A 530 -24.50 3.48 -26.75
N ALA A 531 -25.56 4.19 -27.08
CA ALA A 531 -26.61 3.68 -27.96
C ALA A 531 -26.83 4.67 -29.12
N GLU A 532 -26.89 4.15 -30.33
CA GLU A 532 -27.28 4.90 -31.51
C GLU A 532 -28.74 4.57 -31.83
N TYR A 533 -29.53 5.58 -32.21
CA TYR A 533 -30.89 5.39 -32.69
C TYR A 533 -31.06 6.02 -34.07
N ALA A 534 -31.86 5.40 -34.93
CA ALA A 534 -32.20 5.87 -36.27
C ALA A 534 -33.62 6.39 -36.35
#